data_a3b57361a2071c05b36eb7b4e634fc1e
#
_entry.id   a3b57361a2071c05b36eb7b4e634fc1e
#
_cell.length_a   1.000
_cell.length_b   1.000
_cell.length_c   1.000
_cell.angle_alpha   90.00
_cell.angle_beta   90.00
_cell.angle_gamma   90.00
#
_symmetry.space_group_name_H-M   'P 1'
#
loop_
_entity.id
_entity.type
_entity.pdbx_description
1 polymer ?
#
loop_
_entity_poly.entity_id
_entity_poly.type
_entity_poly.pdbx_seq_one_letter_code
_entity_poly.pdbx_strand_id
1 'polypeptide(L)'
;MSLIEKHALWPRRLLGGLICTLVLSLPLGMVRQAQALTFVLDFVGVARTDIFGTGTNPANFAPYGFGLTLAQIQQATLAAIRTDYLGYPTVGTNALSPLPNGKELNINFELGTVGNAPGNGDLEYYYMAIGDNTTGGSFLGQACFGCVRNGGGGGPFTANSGIVGSILTDNIATLAGLASTDAERINLLAGTVSHEIGHTLFLDHPNGQQPNPGASLFDLMASGAAPSNMPNDQRILDRAFSYDDFGILIAAVGTRDVSAVPEPAVLWLFGTGIVLLMGLRWRRVSSTPAAL
;
A
#
# COMPACT_ATOMS: atom_id res chain seq x y z
N MET A 1 -51.90 71.71 24.20
CA MET A 1 -50.45 71.42 24.04
C MET A 1 -50.29 69.93 24.04
N SER A 2 -50.11 69.36 22.87
CA SER A 2 -50.06 67.93 22.65
C SER A 2 -48.66 67.58 22.23
N LEU A 3 -48.01 66.68 22.98
CA LEU A 3 -46.72 66.10 22.68
C LEU A 3 -46.91 64.77 21.96
N ILE A 4 -46.46 64.73 20.72
CA ILE A 4 -46.53 63.58 19.86
C ILE A 4 -45.26 62.75 20.12
N GLU A 5 -45.43 61.54 20.69
CA GLU A 5 -44.34 60.50 20.78
C GLU A 5 -44.10 59.82 19.42
N LYS A 6 -42.94 59.98 18.89
CA LYS A 6 -42.47 59.26 17.71
C LYS A 6 -41.82 57.98 18.13
N HIS A 7 -42.49 56.84 17.94
CA HIS A 7 -41.88 55.51 18.05
C HIS A 7 -40.99 55.24 16.85
N ALA A 8 -39.66 55.09 17.09
CA ALA A 8 -38.71 54.68 16.12
C ALA A 8 -38.82 53.17 15.93
N LEU A 9 -39.26 52.72 14.76
CA LEU A 9 -39.22 51.33 14.31
C LEU A 9 -37.78 50.98 13.89
N TRP A 10 -37.09 50.24 14.69
CA TRP A 10 -35.78 49.62 14.31
C TRP A 10 -36.02 48.39 13.43
N PRO A 11 -35.31 48.24 12.31
CA PRO A 11 -35.51 47.10 11.42
C PRO A 11 -34.84 45.84 12.00
N ARG A 12 -35.64 44.89 12.47
CA ARG A 12 -35.24 43.57 12.98
C ARG A 12 -34.72 42.59 11.93
N ARG A 13 -34.30 43.03 10.75
CA ARG A 13 -33.98 42.15 9.62
C ARG A 13 -32.48 41.97 9.30
N LEU A 14 -31.57 42.54 10.09
CA LEU A 14 -30.12 42.45 9.78
C LEU A 14 -29.31 41.49 10.67
N LEU A 15 -29.93 40.88 11.69
CA LEU A 15 -29.19 39.94 12.55
C LEU A 15 -29.21 38.48 12.07
N GLY A 16 -30.11 38.11 11.17
CA GLY A 16 -30.22 36.73 10.66
C GLY A 16 -29.18 36.34 9.60
N GLY A 17 -28.60 37.33 8.91
CA GLY A 17 -27.65 37.06 7.81
C GLY A 17 -26.19 36.87 8.25
N LEU A 18 -25.82 37.33 9.44
CA LEU A 18 -24.42 37.32 9.89
C LEU A 18 -24.02 36.02 10.57
N ILE A 19 -24.97 35.22 11.07
CA ILE A 19 -24.70 33.96 11.76
C ILE A 19 -24.51 32.81 10.78
N CYS A 20 -25.15 32.83 9.61
CA CYS A 20 -24.96 31.77 8.60
C CYS A 20 -23.64 31.88 7.86
N THR A 21 -23.00 33.03 7.75
CA THR A 21 -21.70 33.20 7.08
C THR A 21 -20.51 32.87 7.97
N LEU A 22 -20.67 32.91 9.29
CA LEU A 22 -19.58 32.61 10.22
C LEU A 22 -19.40 31.10 10.45
N VAL A 23 -20.38 30.26 10.18
CA VAL A 23 -20.28 28.79 10.34
C VAL A 23 -19.65 28.13 9.12
N LEU A 24 -19.66 28.79 7.96
CA LEU A 24 -19.04 28.28 6.72
C LEU A 24 -17.57 28.65 6.56
N SER A 25 -17.01 29.46 7.43
CA SER A 25 -15.59 29.85 7.42
C SER A 25 -14.75 29.23 8.55
N LEU A 26 -15.29 28.21 9.24
CA LEU A 26 -14.39 27.33 9.98
C LEU A 26 -13.47 26.70 8.92
N PRO A 27 -12.14 26.94 9.01
CA PRO A 27 -11.25 26.16 8.18
C PRO A 27 -11.57 24.72 8.59
N LEU A 28 -12.13 23.95 7.65
CA LEU A 28 -11.99 22.50 7.68
C LEU A 28 -10.51 22.33 7.81
N GLY A 29 -10.02 22.19 9.05
CA GLY A 29 -8.66 21.84 9.32
C GLY A 29 -8.46 20.61 8.48
N MET A 30 -7.79 20.77 7.34
CA MET A 30 -7.29 19.66 6.55
C MET A 30 -6.39 18.94 7.54
N VAL A 31 -6.96 17.96 8.24
CA VAL A 31 -6.16 16.91 8.85
C VAL A 31 -5.42 16.36 7.65
N ARG A 32 -4.18 16.82 7.46
CA ARG A 32 -3.28 16.19 6.49
C ARG A 32 -3.19 14.76 6.99
N GLN A 33 -3.95 13.91 6.35
CA GLN A 33 -3.74 12.48 6.49
C GLN A 33 -2.26 12.30 6.21
N ALA A 34 -1.51 11.75 7.16
CA ALA A 34 -0.10 11.47 6.93
C ALA A 34 -0.01 10.73 5.60
N GLN A 35 0.72 11.29 4.64
CA GLN A 35 0.86 10.66 3.34
C GLN A 35 1.44 9.28 3.54
N ALA A 36 0.91 8.29 2.84
CA ALA A 36 1.43 6.95 2.90
C ALA A 36 2.86 6.93 2.33
N LEU A 37 3.68 6.06 2.89
CA LEU A 37 4.95 5.69 2.30
C LEU A 37 4.69 4.76 1.12
N THR A 38 5.32 4.97 -0.04
CA THR A 38 5.18 4.10 -1.21
C THR A 38 6.48 3.40 -1.58
N PHE A 39 6.45 2.08 -1.70
CA PHE A 39 7.48 1.30 -2.37
C PHE A 39 7.11 1.08 -3.84
N VAL A 40 8.00 1.53 -4.73
CA VAL A 40 7.89 1.35 -6.18
C VAL A 40 8.74 0.14 -6.57
N LEU A 41 8.09 -0.90 -7.05
CA LEU A 41 8.72 -2.14 -7.50
C LEU A 41 9.12 -1.97 -8.96
N ASP A 42 10.43 -1.77 -9.20
CA ASP A 42 11.00 -1.67 -10.56
C ASP A 42 11.46 -3.05 -11.01
N PHE A 43 10.63 -3.74 -11.81
CA PHE A 43 11.05 -4.92 -12.56
C PHE A 43 11.92 -4.47 -13.71
N VAL A 44 13.20 -4.45 -13.46
CA VAL A 44 14.23 -3.73 -14.21
C VAL A 44 14.15 -3.97 -15.72
N GLY A 45 13.90 -2.91 -16.47
CA GLY A 45 13.94 -2.90 -17.92
C GLY A 45 15.30 -2.45 -18.49
N VAL A 46 16.14 -1.82 -17.65
CA VAL A 46 17.50 -1.38 -17.95
C VAL A 46 18.36 -1.59 -16.70
N ALA A 47 19.68 -1.71 -16.85
CA ALA A 47 20.58 -1.91 -15.72
C ALA A 47 20.39 -0.85 -14.61
N ARG A 48 20.37 -1.28 -13.37
CA ARG A 48 20.25 -0.47 -12.16
C ARG A 48 21.41 -0.76 -11.22
N THR A 49 21.65 0.17 -10.32
CA THR A 49 22.61 -0.03 -9.21
C THR A 49 21.99 0.58 -7.96
N ASP A 50 21.90 -0.21 -6.90
CA ASP A 50 21.37 0.26 -5.63
C ASP A 50 22.41 1.06 -4.83
N ILE A 51 22.02 1.52 -3.66
CA ILE A 51 22.87 2.32 -2.76
C ILE A 51 24.11 1.59 -2.24
N PHE A 52 24.14 0.26 -2.34
CA PHE A 52 25.32 -0.56 -1.93
C PHE A 52 26.25 -0.85 -3.10
N GLY A 53 25.90 -0.41 -4.30
CA GLY A 53 26.63 -0.73 -5.51
C GLY A 53 26.23 -2.09 -6.12
N THR A 54 25.18 -2.74 -5.62
CA THR A 54 24.67 -3.99 -6.20
C THR A 54 23.97 -3.66 -7.52
N GLY A 55 24.49 -4.25 -8.59
CA GLY A 55 23.94 -4.07 -9.93
C GLY A 55 22.87 -5.11 -10.25
N THR A 56 21.82 -4.65 -10.95
CA THR A 56 20.79 -5.51 -11.50
C THR A 56 20.59 -5.23 -12.99
N ASN A 57 20.47 -6.28 -13.79
CA ASN A 57 20.08 -6.25 -15.20
C ASN A 57 18.59 -6.60 -15.34
N PRO A 58 18.02 -6.43 -16.56
CA PRO A 58 16.66 -6.91 -16.82
C PRO A 58 16.47 -8.36 -16.40
N ALA A 59 15.41 -8.62 -15.62
CA ALA A 59 15.10 -9.92 -15.04
C ALA A 59 14.78 -10.95 -16.14
N ASN A 60 15.41 -12.12 -16.04
CA ASN A 60 15.07 -13.28 -16.87
C ASN A 60 14.26 -14.29 -16.03
N PHE A 61 12.98 -14.36 -16.23
CA PHE A 61 12.09 -15.29 -15.52
C PHE A 61 11.98 -16.68 -16.16
N ALA A 62 12.65 -16.94 -17.29
CA ALA A 62 12.63 -18.26 -17.94
C ALA A 62 13.13 -19.39 -17.02
N PRO A 63 14.22 -19.21 -16.22
CA PRO A 63 14.69 -20.26 -15.32
C PRO A 63 13.73 -20.64 -14.19
N TYR A 64 12.75 -19.79 -13.87
CA TYR A 64 11.73 -20.12 -12.86
C TYR A 64 10.73 -21.17 -13.35
N GLY A 65 10.55 -21.31 -14.66
CA GLY A 65 9.55 -22.21 -15.22
C GLY A 65 8.10 -21.73 -14.97
N PHE A 66 7.87 -20.42 -14.88
CA PHE A 66 6.52 -19.87 -14.82
C PHE A 66 5.70 -20.21 -16.06
N GLY A 67 4.43 -20.59 -15.86
CA GLY A 67 3.39 -20.61 -16.90
C GLY A 67 2.77 -19.23 -17.15
N LEU A 68 3.30 -18.17 -16.54
CA LEU A 68 2.76 -16.81 -16.53
C LEU A 68 3.58 -15.88 -17.45
N THR A 69 2.92 -14.87 -18.00
CA THR A 69 3.59 -13.75 -18.67
C THR A 69 4.26 -12.83 -17.65
N LEU A 70 5.24 -12.01 -18.08
CA LEU A 70 5.90 -11.04 -17.23
C LEU A 70 4.89 -10.12 -16.50
N ALA A 71 3.89 -9.62 -17.21
CA ALA A 71 2.86 -8.76 -16.59
C ALA A 71 2.07 -9.50 -15.50
N GLN A 72 1.78 -10.79 -15.69
CA GLN A 72 1.09 -11.60 -14.68
C GLN A 72 2.02 -11.86 -13.47
N ILE A 73 3.30 -12.13 -13.69
CA ILE A 73 4.30 -12.28 -12.62
C ILE A 73 4.37 -10.99 -11.78
N GLN A 74 4.49 -9.84 -12.44
CA GLN A 74 4.53 -8.53 -11.78
C GLN A 74 3.28 -8.28 -10.91
N GLN A 75 2.10 -8.49 -11.48
CA GLN A 75 0.84 -8.29 -10.75
C GLN A 75 0.65 -9.28 -9.61
N ALA A 76 0.98 -10.55 -9.81
CA ALA A 76 0.88 -11.57 -8.76
C ALA A 76 1.87 -11.29 -7.62
N THR A 77 3.10 -10.89 -7.94
CA THR A 77 4.10 -10.49 -6.94
C THR A 77 3.64 -9.27 -6.14
N LEU A 78 3.14 -8.23 -6.82
CA LEU A 78 2.58 -7.05 -6.15
C LEU A 78 1.41 -7.41 -5.23
N ALA A 79 0.50 -8.29 -5.68
CA ALA A 79 -0.64 -8.74 -4.88
C ALA A 79 -0.19 -9.50 -3.63
N ALA A 80 0.81 -10.39 -3.75
CA ALA A 80 1.36 -11.12 -2.62
C ALA A 80 2.01 -10.16 -1.59
N ILE A 81 2.84 -9.21 -2.02
CA ILE A 81 3.47 -8.21 -1.14
C ILE A 81 2.39 -7.38 -0.42
N ARG A 82 1.34 -6.97 -1.12
CA ARG A 82 0.22 -6.27 -0.49
C ARG A 82 -0.47 -7.14 0.56
N THR A 83 -0.60 -8.43 0.33
CA THR A 83 -1.15 -9.37 1.31
C THR A 83 -0.24 -9.45 2.54
N ASP A 84 1.07 -9.54 2.37
CA ASP A 84 2.03 -9.62 3.47
C ASP A 84 1.92 -8.42 4.42
N TYR A 85 1.77 -7.21 3.89
CA TYR A 85 1.76 -5.97 4.67
C TYR A 85 0.35 -5.49 5.06
N LEU A 86 -0.65 -5.67 4.20
CA LEU A 86 -1.96 -5.06 4.36
C LEU A 86 -3.06 -6.09 4.66
N GLY A 87 -2.85 -7.36 4.28
CA GLY A 87 -3.86 -8.43 4.45
C GLY A 87 -3.92 -9.02 5.85
N TYR A 88 -2.87 -8.88 6.64
CA TYR A 88 -2.71 -9.54 7.93
C TYR A 88 -3.84 -9.28 8.94
N PRO A 89 -4.35 -8.07 9.10
CA PRO A 89 -5.42 -7.81 10.07
C PRO A 89 -6.78 -8.38 9.68
N THR A 90 -6.97 -8.70 8.40
CA THR A 90 -8.29 -9.12 7.86
C THR A 90 -8.46 -10.62 7.78
N VAL A 91 -7.38 -11.39 7.86
CA VAL A 91 -7.42 -12.84 7.81
C VAL A 91 -7.69 -13.41 9.20
N GLY A 92 -8.96 -13.38 9.56
CA GLY A 92 -9.49 -14.16 10.69
C GLY A 92 -9.03 -13.70 12.06
N THR A 93 -9.84 -13.91 12.97
CA THR A 93 -9.82 -13.97 14.43
C THR A 93 -8.47 -14.24 15.13
N ASN A 94 -7.34 -14.09 14.47
CA ASN A 94 -6.04 -14.25 15.11
C ASN A 94 -5.76 -13.06 16.01
N ALA A 95 -5.84 -13.31 17.31
CA ALA A 95 -5.48 -12.40 18.39
C ALA A 95 -4.03 -11.89 18.32
N LEU A 96 -3.31 -12.20 17.24
CA LEU A 96 -1.89 -11.87 17.05
C LEU A 96 -1.67 -10.56 16.29
N SER A 97 -2.69 -10.00 15.61
CA SER A 97 -2.49 -8.72 14.93
C SER A 97 -2.53 -7.56 15.92
N PRO A 98 -1.47 -6.74 16.00
CA PRO A 98 -1.46 -5.53 16.82
C PRO A 98 -2.30 -4.42 16.21
N LEU A 99 -2.80 -4.57 14.98
CA LEU A 99 -3.60 -3.55 14.32
C LEU A 99 -5.03 -3.55 14.83
N PRO A 100 -5.58 -2.40 15.25
CA PRO A 100 -6.99 -2.26 15.57
C PRO A 100 -7.87 -2.60 14.37
N ASN A 101 -9.09 -3.08 14.62
CA ASN A 101 -10.08 -3.34 13.57
C ASN A 101 -10.27 -2.09 12.68
N GLY A 102 -10.27 -2.31 11.37
CA GLY A 102 -10.43 -1.23 10.39
C GLY A 102 -9.17 -0.37 10.17
N LYS A 103 -8.02 -0.81 10.66
CA LYS A 103 -6.73 -0.18 10.40
C LYS A 103 -5.84 -1.09 9.55
N GLU A 104 -5.00 -0.47 8.75
CA GLU A 104 -3.91 -1.09 8.01
C GLU A 104 -2.62 -0.26 8.18
N LEU A 105 -1.48 -0.80 7.81
CA LEU A 105 -0.23 -0.03 7.78
C LEU A 105 -0.36 1.13 6.79
N ASN A 106 0.24 2.28 7.14
CA ASN A 106 0.24 3.47 6.28
C ASN A 106 1.34 3.37 5.21
N ILE A 107 1.24 2.36 4.36
CA ILE A 107 2.19 2.01 3.31
C ILE A 107 1.46 1.65 2.02
N ASN A 108 2.06 1.97 0.88
CA ASN A 108 1.58 1.60 -0.44
C ASN A 108 2.64 0.83 -1.22
N PHE A 109 2.20 0.04 -2.19
CA PHE A 109 3.07 -0.68 -3.12
C PHE A 109 2.55 -0.49 -4.54
N GLU A 110 3.45 -0.16 -5.48
CA GLU A 110 3.13 0.04 -6.89
C GLU A 110 4.17 -0.60 -7.78
N LEU A 111 3.75 -0.98 -8.99
CA LEU A 111 4.68 -1.24 -10.08
C LEU A 111 5.10 0.09 -10.69
N GLY A 112 6.39 0.24 -10.98
CA GLY A 112 6.89 1.48 -11.57
C GLY A 112 8.30 1.32 -12.10
N THR A 113 8.91 2.47 -12.37
CA THR A 113 10.28 2.53 -12.89
C THR A 113 11.05 3.59 -12.12
N VAL A 114 12.31 3.29 -11.78
CA VAL A 114 13.21 4.25 -11.11
C VAL A 114 13.24 5.58 -11.87
N GLY A 115 13.07 6.66 -11.12
CA GLY A 115 13.02 8.02 -11.64
C GLY A 115 11.63 8.54 -11.97
N ASN A 116 10.59 7.70 -11.89
CA ASN A 116 9.19 8.12 -12.03
C ASN A 116 8.52 8.16 -10.65
N ALA A 117 7.81 9.24 -10.37
CA ALA A 117 6.99 9.35 -9.17
C ALA A 117 5.87 8.30 -9.18
N PRO A 118 5.42 7.80 -8.00
CA PRO A 118 4.30 6.90 -7.90
C PRO A 118 3.01 7.55 -8.42
N GLY A 119 2.14 6.74 -9.04
CA GLY A 119 0.89 7.20 -9.65
C GLY A 119 -0.16 7.63 -8.63
N ASN A 120 -0.04 7.22 -7.37
CA ASN A 120 -0.95 7.56 -6.28
C ASN A 120 -0.74 8.98 -5.71
N GLY A 121 0.32 9.69 -6.12
CA GLY A 121 0.63 11.04 -5.67
C GLY A 121 1.34 11.14 -4.32
N ASP A 122 1.78 10.03 -3.73
CA ASP A 122 2.59 10.05 -2.52
C ASP A 122 3.93 10.77 -2.77
N LEU A 123 4.33 11.60 -1.81
CA LEU A 123 5.57 12.39 -1.90
C LEU A 123 6.78 11.65 -1.32
N GLU A 124 6.54 10.66 -0.47
CA GLU A 124 7.58 9.82 0.12
C GLU A 124 7.53 8.44 -0.54
N TYR A 125 8.54 8.14 -1.35
CA TYR A 125 8.63 6.87 -2.07
C TYR A 125 10.07 6.43 -2.28
N TYR A 126 10.24 5.11 -2.39
CA TYR A 126 11.52 4.44 -2.54
C TYR A 126 11.39 3.32 -3.57
N TYR A 127 12.52 2.99 -4.21
CA TYR A 127 12.55 1.97 -5.25
C TYR A 127 13.18 0.68 -4.75
N MET A 128 12.57 -0.46 -5.11
CA MET A 128 13.17 -1.78 -5.05
C MET A 128 13.46 -2.25 -6.47
N ALA A 129 14.74 -2.44 -6.80
CA ALA A 129 15.14 -2.98 -8.11
C ALA A 129 14.99 -4.50 -8.11
N ILE A 130 14.25 -5.05 -9.07
CA ILE A 130 14.00 -6.49 -9.21
C ILE A 130 14.57 -6.93 -10.55
N GLY A 131 15.71 -7.64 -10.53
CA GLY A 131 16.43 -8.00 -11.74
C GLY A 131 17.55 -9.01 -11.50
N ASP A 132 18.21 -9.42 -12.58
CA ASP A 132 19.33 -10.38 -12.52
C ASP A 132 20.60 -9.73 -11.96
N ASN A 133 21.33 -10.47 -11.16
CA ASN A 133 22.56 -10.01 -10.49
C ASN A 133 23.69 -9.73 -11.49
N THR A 134 24.40 -8.61 -11.33
CA THR A 134 25.57 -8.26 -12.13
C THR A 134 26.86 -8.18 -11.32
N THR A 135 26.78 -8.20 -9.99
CA THR A 135 27.93 -7.98 -9.10
C THR A 135 28.53 -9.26 -8.54
N GLY A 136 27.86 -10.40 -8.77
CA GLY A 136 28.21 -11.67 -8.14
C GLY A 136 27.76 -11.70 -6.67
N GLY A 137 27.81 -12.85 -6.06
CA GLY A 137 27.27 -13.10 -4.73
C GLY A 137 26.07 -14.03 -4.79
N SER A 138 25.81 -14.74 -3.69
CA SER A 138 24.80 -15.80 -3.62
C SER A 138 23.57 -15.41 -2.80
N PHE A 139 23.48 -14.16 -2.35
CA PHE A 139 22.30 -13.67 -1.62
C PHE A 139 21.12 -13.48 -2.58
N LEU A 140 19.90 -13.58 -2.07
CA LEU A 140 18.68 -13.50 -2.87
C LEU A 140 18.21 -12.05 -3.06
N GLY A 141 18.51 -11.20 -2.09
CA GLY A 141 18.22 -9.78 -2.08
C GLY A 141 19.14 -9.08 -1.10
N GLN A 142 19.14 -7.75 -1.18
CA GLN A 142 19.84 -6.86 -0.27
C GLN A 142 19.08 -5.55 -0.15
N ALA A 143 18.94 -5.07 1.08
CA ALA A 143 18.32 -3.76 1.35
C ALA A 143 19.00 -3.03 2.50
N CYS A 144 18.83 -1.72 2.59
CA CYS A 144 19.31 -0.95 3.72
C CYS A 144 18.49 -1.25 4.98
N PHE A 145 19.18 -1.36 6.11
CA PHE A 145 18.48 -1.55 7.38
C PHE A 145 18.01 -0.22 7.97
N GLY A 146 16.69 -0.09 8.19
CA GLY A 146 16.10 1.05 8.87
C GLY A 146 16.27 2.40 8.15
N CYS A 147 16.50 2.40 6.85
CA CYS A 147 16.74 3.63 6.09
C CYS A 147 15.45 4.36 5.69
N VAL A 148 14.30 3.70 5.80
CA VAL A 148 12.99 4.22 5.42
C VAL A 148 12.16 4.46 6.68
N ARG A 149 11.64 5.70 6.84
CA ARG A 149 10.78 6.10 7.95
C ARG A 149 9.71 7.04 7.44
N ASN A 150 8.47 6.82 7.83
CA ASN A 150 7.41 7.78 7.58
C ASN A 150 7.67 9.09 8.37
N GLY A 151 7.81 10.20 7.66
CA GLY A 151 8.03 11.52 8.27
C GLY A 151 9.44 11.73 8.88
N GLY A 152 10.35 10.81 8.67
CA GLY A 152 11.74 10.89 9.13
C GLY A 152 12.64 11.58 8.13
N GLY A 153 12.53 12.90 7.97
CA GLY A 153 13.52 13.66 7.22
C GLY A 153 14.90 13.51 7.82
N GLY A 154 15.82 12.77 7.18
CA GLY A 154 17.19 12.77 7.62
C GLY A 154 18.03 11.53 7.35
N GLY A 155 17.69 10.71 6.38
CA GLY A 155 18.63 9.72 5.83
C GLY A 155 19.24 10.23 4.52
N PRO A 156 20.32 9.61 4.02
CA PRO A 156 20.89 9.95 2.71
C PRO A 156 19.92 9.68 1.55
N PHE A 157 18.78 9.11 1.83
CA PHE A 157 17.71 8.77 0.90
C PHE A 157 16.54 9.69 1.14
N THR A 158 16.62 10.89 0.57
CA THR A 158 15.46 11.76 0.49
C THR A 158 14.45 11.17 -0.48
N ALA A 159 13.18 11.34 -0.17
CA ALA A 159 12.08 11.14 -1.11
C ALA A 159 12.55 11.48 -2.53
N ASN A 160 12.26 10.62 -3.49
CA ASN A 160 12.48 10.83 -4.93
C ASN A 160 13.74 10.25 -5.59
N SER A 161 14.66 9.54 -4.91
CA SER A 161 15.89 9.16 -5.63
C SER A 161 16.53 7.83 -5.26
N GLY A 162 16.06 7.12 -4.24
CA GLY A 162 16.82 6.00 -3.73
C GLY A 162 16.32 4.62 -4.18
N ILE A 163 17.19 3.85 -4.84
CA ILE A 163 17.03 2.40 -4.90
C ILE A 163 17.56 1.86 -3.57
N VAL A 164 16.64 1.54 -2.65
CA VAL A 164 16.98 1.17 -1.28
C VAL A 164 17.35 -0.31 -1.11
N GLY A 165 17.16 -1.09 -2.18
CA GLY A 165 17.54 -2.47 -2.22
C GLY A 165 17.36 -3.09 -3.60
N SER A 166 17.95 -4.26 -3.77
CA SER A 166 17.93 -5.08 -4.98
C SER A 166 17.48 -6.50 -4.67
N ILE A 167 16.64 -7.02 -5.55
CA ILE A 167 16.16 -8.41 -5.55
C ILE A 167 16.81 -9.12 -6.74
N LEU A 168 17.56 -10.19 -6.47
CA LEU A 168 18.41 -10.84 -7.46
C LEU A 168 17.72 -12.07 -8.03
N THR A 169 17.01 -11.87 -9.14
CA THR A 169 16.09 -12.85 -9.71
C THR A 169 16.77 -14.11 -10.18
N ASP A 170 17.97 -14.04 -10.75
CA ASP A 170 18.76 -15.22 -11.15
C ASP A 170 19.21 -16.08 -9.95
N ASN A 171 19.56 -15.45 -8.83
CA ASN A 171 19.88 -16.18 -7.61
C ASN A 171 18.65 -16.87 -7.04
N ILE A 172 17.49 -16.18 -7.01
CA ILE A 172 16.22 -16.77 -6.57
C ILE A 172 15.82 -17.93 -7.49
N ALA A 173 16.05 -17.82 -8.79
CA ALA A 173 15.74 -18.86 -9.77
C ALA A 173 16.44 -20.20 -9.47
N THR A 174 17.59 -20.19 -8.79
CA THR A 174 18.27 -21.42 -8.36
C THR A 174 17.44 -22.26 -7.39
N LEU A 175 16.47 -21.64 -6.70
CA LEU A 175 15.55 -22.27 -5.76
C LEU A 175 14.18 -22.59 -6.40
N ALA A 176 13.92 -22.11 -7.60
CA ALA A 176 12.63 -22.28 -8.26
C ALA A 176 12.26 -23.74 -8.56
N GLY A 177 13.26 -24.61 -8.65
CA GLY A 177 13.08 -26.06 -8.78
C GLY A 177 12.43 -26.74 -7.57
N LEU A 178 12.36 -26.08 -6.41
CA LEU A 178 11.64 -26.54 -5.22
C LEU A 178 10.12 -26.32 -5.36
N ALA A 179 9.71 -25.35 -6.20
CA ALA A 179 8.33 -24.98 -6.41
C ALA A 179 7.66 -25.85 -7.49
N SER A 180 6.49 -26.38 -7.17
CA SER A 180 5.67 -27.21 -8.07
C SER A 180 4.67 -26.39 -8.87
N THR A 181 4.25 -25.24 -8.32
CA THR A 181 3.19 -24.38 -8.87
C THR A 181 3.67 -22.95 -9.09
N ASP A 182 2.96 -22.19 -9.92
CA ASP A 182 3.24 -20.77 -10.09
C ASP A 182 3.00 -19.97 -8.81
N ALA A 183 2.04 -20.39 -7.97
CA ALA A 183 1.80 -19.76 -6.68
C ALA A 183 3.02 -19.89 -5.76
N GLU A 184 3.64 -21.06 -5.67
CA GLU A 184 4.87 -21.29 -4.89
C GLU A 184 6.06 -20.49 -5.45
N ARG A 185 6.15 -20.33 -6.77
CA ARG A 185 7.18 -19.48 -7.40
C ARG A 185 6.96 -18.00 -7.08
N ILE A 186 5.70 -17.55 -7.07
CA ILE A 186 5.36 -16.20 -6.64
C ILE A 186 5.67 -15.99 -5.17
N ASN A 187 5.34 -16.95 -4.28
CA ASN A 187 5.69 -16.87 -2.85
C ASN A 187 7.20 -16.73 -2.66
N LEU A 188 8.00 -17.49 -3.41
CA LEU A 188 9.46 -17.41 -3.37
C LEU A 188 9.96 -16.00 -3.76
N LEU A 189 9.45 -15.44 -4.85
CA LEU A 189 9.83 -14.10 -5.33
C LEU A 189 9.29 -13.01 -4.41
N ALA A 190 7.98 -12.98 -4.17
CA ALA A 190 7.32 -11.96 -3.35
C ALA A 190 7.81 -11.98 -1.91
N GLY A 191 7.96 -13.17 -1.31
CA GLY A 191 8.50 -13.31 0.04
C GLY A 191 9.92 -12.79 0.18
N THR A 192 10.75 -12.86 -0.89
CA THR A 192 12.08 -12.22 -0.88
C THR A 192 11.93 -10.69 -0.97
N VAL A 193 11.07 -10.17 -1.84
CA VAL A 193 10.82 -8.72 -1.94
C VAL A 193 10.30 -8.16 -0.62
N SER A 194 9.32 -8.80 -0.02
CA SER A 194 8.75 -8.38 1.27
C SER A 194 9.77 -8.43 2.40
N HIS A 195 10.62 -9.45 2.42
CA HIS A 195 11.73 -9.57 3.37
C HIS A 195 12.69 -8.37 3.28
N GLU A 196 13.16 -8.04 2.09
CA GLU A 196 14.08 -6.91 1.89
C GLU A 196 13.43 -5.56 2.22
N ILE A 197 12.15 -5.36 1.87
CA ILE A 197 11.40 -4.18 2.30
C ILE A 197 11.29 -4.13 3.82
N GLY A 198 11.08 -5.27 4.49
CA GLY A 198 11.08 -5.37 5.95
C GLY A 198 12.36 -4.82 6.57
N HIS A 199 13.52 -5.16 6.02
CA HIS A 199 14.80 -4.60 6.48
C HIS A 199 14.84 -3.08 6.38
N THR A 200 14.32 -2.49 5.32
CA THR A 200 14.27 -1.02 5.19
C THR A 200 13.44 -0.38 6.30
N LEU A 201 12.51 -1.11 6.88
CA LEU A 201 11.58 -0.70 7.94
C LEU A 201 11.99 -1.23 9.34
N PHE A 202 13.27 -1.53 9.54
CA PHE A 202 13.87 -1.97 10.82
C PHE A 202 13.60 -3.42 11.24
N LEU A 203 13.03 -4.26 10.40
CA LEU A 203 12.88 -5.66 10.73
C LEU A 203 14.21 -6.38 10.59
N ASP A 204 14.56 -7.19 11.57
CA ASP A 204 15.79 -8.01 11.61
C ASP A 204 15.43 -9.49 11.43
N HIS A 205 16.45 -10.33 11.24
CA HIS A 205 16.26 -11.77 11.13
C HIS A 205 15.89 -12.37 12.49
N PRO A 206 14.75 -13.07 12.61
CA PRO A 206 14.38 -13.73 13.84
C PRO A 206 15.26 -14.94 14.13
N ASN A 207 15.26 -15.40 15.37
CA ASN A 207 15.98 -16.58 15.78
C ASN A 207 15.11 -17.84 15.61
N GLY A 208 15.44 -18.67 14.62
CA GLY A 208 14.74 -19.94 14.37
C GLY A 208 13.32 -19.78 13.85
N GLN A 209 12.46 -20.73 14.22
CA GLN A 209 11.03 -20.71 13.88
C GLN A 209 10.31 -19.67 14.72
N GLN A 210 9.43 -18.91 14.07
CA GLN A 210 8.62 -17.88 14.71
C GLN A 210 7.14 -18.12 14.40
N PRO A 211 6.24 -17.80 15.33
CA PRO A 211 4.81 -17.83 15.05
C PRO A 211 4.46 -16.86 13.92
N ASN A 212 3.81 -17.38 12.89
CA ASN A 212 3.26 -16.59 11.80
C ASN A 212 1.92 -17.20 11.34
N PRO A 213 1.04 -16.44 10.70
CA PRO A 213 -0.23 -16.96 10.21
C PRO A 213 -0.12 -17.67 8.86
N GLY A 214 1.06 -17.70 8.22
CA GLY A 214 1.30 -18.36 6.96
C GLY A 214 1.40 -19.87 7.06
N ALA A 215 1.59 -20.53 5.93
CA ALA A 215 1.77 -21.99 5.86
C ALA A 215 3.19 -22.45 6.27
N SER A 216 4.17 -21.55 6.25
CA SER A 216 5.54 -21.85 6.70
C SER A 216 5.63 -21.85 8.22
N LEU A 217 6.59 -22.61 8.76
CA LEU A 217 6.98 -22.56 10.17
C LEU A 217 7.88 -21.36 10.51
N PHE A 218 8.35 -20.65 9.50
CA PHE A 218 9.22 -19.50 9.62
C PHE A 218 8.47 -18.23 9.18
N ASP A 219 8.67 -17.15 9.91
CA ASP A 219 8.12 -15.87 9.50
C ASP A 219 8.79 -15.30 8.25
N LEU A 220 8.28 -14.20 7.76
CA LEU A 220 8.72 -13.61 6.51
C LEU A 220 10.15 -13.07 6.62
N MET A 221 10.58 -12.62 7.81
CA MET A 221 11.94 -12.13 8.06
C MET A 221 12.98 -13.23 8.27
N ALA A 222 12.59 -14.51 8.28
CA ALA A 222 13.55 -15.59 8.42
C ALA A 222 14.45 -15.73 7.18
N SER A 223 15.75 -15.90 7.42
CA SER A 223 16.76 -16.11 6.38
C SER A 223 17.31 -17.55 6.38
N GLY A 224 17.98 -17.94 5.32
CA GLY A 224 18.69 -19.23 5.25
C GLY A 224 19.98 -19.28 6.05
N ALA A 225 20.47 -18.14 6.53
CA ALA A 225 21.65 -18.00 7.38
C ALA A 225 21.26 -17.88 8.86
N ALA A 226 22.25 -17.96 9.75
CA ALA A 226 22.05 -17.64 11.16
C ALA A 226 21.55 -16.17 11.30
N PRO A 227 20.70 -15.87 12.28
CA PRO A 227 20.21 -16.77 13.32
C PRO A 227 19.02 -17.67 12.92
N SER A 228 18.30 -17.39 11.84
CA SER A 228 17.07 -18.10 11.48
C SER A 228 17.30 -19.52 11.00
N ASN A 229 18.32 -19.74 10.16
CA ASN A 229 18.66 -21.04 9.56
C ASN A 229 17.47 -21.71 8.86
N MET A 230 16.64 -20.92 8.15
CA MET A 230 15.44 -21.42 7.47
C MET A 230 15.81 -22.34 6.30
N PRO A 231 15.26 -23.55 6.22
CA PRO A 231 15.43 -24.42 5.07
C PRO A 231 14.85 -23.79 3.78
N ASN A 232 15.46 -24.10 2.64
CA ASN A 232 15.04 -23.50 1.38
C ASN A 232 13.64 -23.89 0.91
N ASP A 233 13.15 -25.08 1.30
CA ASP A 233 11.79 -25.54 1.01
C ASP A 233 10.71 -24.75 1.76
N GLN A 234 11.06 -24.02 2.82
CA GLN A 234 10.15 -23.12 3.51
C GLN A 234 9.94 -21.79 2.75
N ARG A 235 10.86 -21.45 1.83
CA ARG A 235 10.79 -20.19 1.07
C ARG A 235 9.68 -20.15 0.02
N ILE A 236 9.27 -21.33 -0.48
CA ILE A 236 8.19 -21.44 -1.47
C ILE A 236 6.80 -21.43 -0.82
N LEU A 237 6.73 -21.59 0.50
CA LEU A 237 5.49 -21.55 1.23
C LEU A 237 5.04 -20.10 1.47
N ASP A 238 3.75 -19.93 1.66
CA ASP A 238 3.19 -18.68 2.15
C ASP A 238 3.75 -18.37 3.54
N ARG A 239 4.40 -17.24 3.70
CA ARG A 239 5.00 -16.75 4.94
C ARG A 239 4.36 -15.42 5.30
N ALA A 240 4.27 -15.14 6.57
CA ALA A 240 3.74 -13.88 7.07
C ALA A 240 4.66 -13.32 8.14
N PHE A 241 4.57 -12.03 8.39
CA PHE A 241 5.26 -11.38 9.51
C PHE A 241 4.73 -11.89 10.84
N SER A 242 5.60 -11.97 11.83
CA SER A 242 5.22 -12.23 13.21
C SER A 242 4.45 -11.05 13.82
N TYR A 243 3.86 -11.29 15.00
CA TYR A 243 3.21 -10.22 15.77
C TYR A 243 4.19 -9.09 16.14
N ASP A 244 5.41 -9.46 16.54
CA ASP A 244 6.42 -8.50 16.94
C ASP A 244 6.89 -7.64 15.76
N ASP A 245 7.02 -8.23 14.55
CA ASP A 245 7.32 -7.50 13.34
C ASP A 245 6.28 -6.44 13.02
N PHE A 246 4.98 -6.77 13.16
CA PHE A 246 3.93 -5.79 12.97
C PHE A 246 4.01 -4.62 13.96
N GLY A 247 4.44 -4.86 15.20
CA GLY A 247 4.71 -3.80 16.17
C GLY A 247 5.78 -2.83 15.68
N ILE A 248 6.86 -3.35 15.09
CA ILE A 248 7.94 -2.55 14.50
C ILE A 248 7.45 -1.81 13.26
N LEU A 249 6.73 -2.48 12.37
CA LEU A 249 6.16 -1.86 11.15
C LEU A 249 5.22 -0.71 11.50
N ILE A 250 4.34 -0.87 12.51
CA ILE A 250 3.47 0.21 12.98
C ILE A 250 4.30 1.40 13.48
N ALA A 251 5.37 1.14 14.22
CA ALA A 251 6.26 2.20 14.70
C ALA A 251 6.99 2.91 13.54
N ALA A 252 7.32 2.18 12.47
CA ALA A 252 8.04 2.71 11.32
C ALA A 252 7.14 3.55 10.38
N VAL A 253 5.96 3.06 10.03
CA VAL A 253 5.10 3.68 8.98
C VAL A 253 3.76 4.21 9.52
N GLY A 254 3.39 3.89 10.75
CA GLY A 254 2.09 4.23 11.32
C GLY A 254 0.95 3.39 10.74
N THR A 255 -0.27 3.78 11.06
CA THR A 255 -1.48 3.14 10.56
C THR A 255 -2.40 4.16 9.90
N ARG A 256 -3.23 3.69 8.97
CA ARG A 256 -4.33 4.45 8.36
C ARG A 256 -5.63 3.66 8.47
N ASP A 257 -6.75 4.34 8.29
CA ASP A 257 -8.03 3.65 8.14
C ASP A 257 -7.99 2.81 6.86
N VAL A 258 -8.46 1.57 6.94
CA VAL A 258 -8.71 0.79 5.74
C VAL A 258 -9.65 1.63 4.90
N SER A 259 -9.17 2.13 3.77
CA SER A 259 -10.00 2.92 2.86
C SER A 259 -11.23 2.07 2.55
N ALA A 260 -12.39 2.53 3.02
CA ALA A 260 -13.62 1.96 2.53
C ALA A 260 -13.49 1.98 1.01
N VAL A 261 -13.47 0.82 0.38
CA VAL A 261 -13.44 0.71 -1.09
C VAL A 261 -14.47 1.73 -1.55
N PRO A 262 -14.09 2.74 -2.34
CA PRO A 262 -15.06 3.77 -2.75
C PRO A 262 -16.23 3.00 -3.30
N GLU A 263 -17.40 3.14 -2.64
CA GLU A 263 -18.59 2.43 -3.07
C GLU A 263 -18.68 2.70 -4.57
N PRO A 264 -18.66 1.66 -5.41
CA PRO A 264 -18.48 1.86 -6.84
C PRO A 264 -19.52 2.88 -7.26
N ALA A 265 -19.14 3.82 -8.12
CA ALA A 265 -20.02 4.88 -8.64
C ALA A 265 -21.38 4.37 -9.15
N VAL A 266 -21.56 3.07 -9.17
CA VAL A 266 -22.79 2.30 -9.31
C VAL A 266 -23.91 2.80 -8.37
N LEU A 267 -23.63 3.11 -7.10
CA LEU A 267 -24.67 3.66 -6.19
C LEU A 267 -25.09 5.08 -6.59
N TRP A 268 -24.14 5.88 -7.06
CA TRP A 268 -24.44 7.20 -7.63
C TRP A 268 -25.18 7.09 -8.95
N LEU A 269 -24.82 6.12 -9.80
CA LEU A 269 -25.53 5.82 -11.05
C LEU A 269 -26.94 5.28 -10.79
N PHE A 270 -27.16 4.41 -9.80
CA PHE A 270 -28.48 3.96 -9.41
C PHE A 270 -29.31 5.09 -8.80
N GLY A 271 -28.72 5.91 -7.92
CA GLY A 271 -29.41 7.05 -7.31
C GLY A 271 -29.87 8.08 -8.36
N THR A 272 -28.98 8.47 -9.28
CA THR A 272 -29.32 9.40 -10.38
C THR A 272 -30.28 8.79 -11.40
N GLY A 273 -30.16 7.49 -11.68
CA GLY A 273 -31.09 6.77 -12.56
C GLY A 273 -32.52 6.74 -12.01
N ILE A 274 -32.70 6.50 -10.71
CA ILE A 274 -34.01 6.51 -10.04
C ILE A 274 -34.63 7.90 -10.05
N VAL A 275 -33.86 8.96 -9.77
CA VAL A 275 -34.34 10.33 -9.80
C VAL A 275 -34.79 10.77 -11.21
N LEU A 276 -34.03 10.36 -12.24
CA LEU A 276 -34.38 10.59 -13.63
C LEU A 276 -35.69 9.87 -14.05
N LEU A 277 -35.84 8.61 -13.64
CA LEU A 277 -37.03 7.81 -13.92
C LEU A 277 -38.29 8.39 -13.20
N MET A 278 -38.15 8.85 -11.97
CA MET A 278 -39.25 9.51 -11.24
C MET A 278 -39.61 10.86 -11.90
N GLY A 279 -38.63 11.64 -12.32
CA GLY A 279 -38.85 12.91 -13.03
C GLY A 279 -39.56 12.75 -14.36
N LEU A 280 -39.24 11.70 -15.13
CA LEU A 280 -39.91 11.38 -16.40
C LEU A 280 -41.35 10.88 -16.21
N ARG A 281 -41.64 10.18 -15.13
CA ARG A 281 -42.99 9.70 -14.82
C ARG A 281 -43.89 10.85 -14.39
N TRP A 282 -43.38 11.82 -13.66
CA TRP A 282 -44.15 13.02 -13.26
C TRP A 282 -44.53 13.89 -14.45
N ARG A 283 -43.69 14.06 -15.45
CA ARG A 283 -44.01 14.82 -16.66
C ARG A 283 -45.12 14.19 -17.51
N ARG A 284 -45.31 12.86 -17.48
CA ARG A 284 -46.36 12.16 -18.23
C ARG A 284 -47.75 12.28 -17.58
N VAL A 285 -47.84 12.50 -16.26
CA VAL A 285 -49.10 12.62 -15.54
C VAL A 285 -49.70 14.01 -15.68
N SER A 286 -48.90 15.06 -15.95
CA SER A 286 -49.36 16.43 -16.07
C SER A 286 -49.78 16.83 -17.51
N SER A 287 -49.78 15.94 -18.48
CA SER A 287 -50.10 16.20 -19.88
C SER A 287 -51.47 15.61 -20.33
N THR A 288 -52.39 15.30 -19.41
CA THR A 288 -53.73 14.88 -19.81
C THR A 288 -54.49 16.13 -20.26
N PRO A 289 -54.89 16.30 -21.55
CA PRO A 289 -55.67 17.42 -21.99
C PRO A 289 -57.07 17.33 -21.39
N ALA A 290 -57.56 18.46 -20.84
CA ALA A 290 -58.98 18.59 -20.47
C ALA A 290 -59.82 18.40 -21.71
N ALA A 291 -60.64 17.34 -21.76
CA ALA A 291 -61.66 17.17 -22.79
C ALA A 291 -62.73 18.23 -22.58
N LEU A 292 -62.98 19.02 -23.64
CA LEU A 292 -64.11 19.93 -23.79
C LEU A 292 -65.40 19.12 -24.06
#